data_4a1f7c687edc6fe2ef51a88d4c365086
#
_entry.id   4a1f7c687edc6fe2ef51a88d4c365086
#
_cell.length_a   1.000
_cell.length_b   1.000
_cell.length_c   1.000
_cell.angle_alpha   90.00
_cell.angle_beta   90.00
_cell.angle_gamma   90.00
#
_symmetry.space_group_name_H-M   'P 1'
#
loop_
_entity.id
_entity.type
_entity.pdbx_description
1 polymer ?
#
loop_
_entity_poly.entity_id
_entity_poly.type
_entity_poly.pdbx_seq_one_letter_code
_entity_poly.pdbx_strand_id
1 'polypeptide(L)'
;MALTNKLHCSFNHQSIDEQYDIFQITTSDKYIARGARVLDTPIESIKAVSLVFDYGGSAFVAFYKKDYITQSALMKSLAEEKLSVKKIFSSEVKDYVLIRLFIYSLANYSSESNMFNNIGGKLYITHPSWKSRNGKNIKALEISVERDMCMTASATTFTSISVFKDKKSKALLELPRYLLSANGKFRRALNFDETKDAYVNKGIPGKKAELPFLELKQDTIRMGRAYFMNKIVEMLNDRFSAFLSVSFSNIDIERKVTERRDIDFVEKSLDCVSNHGVYLTSRMVDGAYSDDMQSLKSSLSKALGKQINDAAVDKSNDMEIVFLHNEDYYQDKDDPYKKLSRDHVAQCITLEDATGKIVANKKAVINTIFKEMTIKNDILRMYRITLDDWSSFKFEHDWIFGEEKSGKKYFMVIHPDGTFEFERQEGFLGRYRNKVLYELSNKLDELDLKGKVIILDDKGNINVISRTNLFCMPNPEIFKLEKLSRNEESREKYLSGIVDINLFNDNGECFYSAGIVGYGMNTAIPKAGLLYKVTVVEGKNVIESILETMSVMFVKYNSFTVLPYPIKYLIEYMKITDAN
;
A
#
# COMPACT_ATOMS: atom_id res chain seq x y z
N MET A 1 -12.03 7.18 -21.39
CA MET A 1 -11.04 6.08 -21.24
C MET A 1 -9.83 6.57 -20.48
N ALA A 2 -9.27 5.74 -19.61
CA ALA A 2 -8.01 5.98 -18.91
C ALA A 2 -7.05 4.82 -19.16
N LEU A 3 -5.77 5.12 -19.39
CA LEU A 3 -4.71 4.12 -19.53
C LEU A 3 -4.40 3.53 -18.15
N THR A 4 -4.28 2.22 -18.05
CA THR A 4 -3.97 1.52 -16.79
C THR A 4 -2.61 0.84 -16.85
N ASN A 5 -2.11 0.37 -15.70
CA ASN A 5 -0.89 -0.43 -15.64
C ASN A 5 -1.09 -1.91 -15.99
N LYS A 6 -2.30 -2.32 -16.39
CA LYS A 6 -2.59 -3.67 -16.87
C LYS A 6 -2.02 -3.86 -18.28
N LEU A 7 -1.25 -4.89 -18.48
CA LEU A 7 -0.66 -5.20 -19.78
C LEU A 7 -1.61 -6.04 -20.62
N HIS A 8 -1.69 -5.68 -21.89
CA HIS A 8 -2.19 -6.52 -22.94
C HIS A 8 -0.99 -7.03 -23.75
N CYS A 9 -0.82 -8.36 -23.80
CA CYS A 9 0.32 -9.00 -24.46
C CYS A 9 -0.18 -10.01 -25.47
N SER A 10 0.49 -10.08 -26.64
CA SER A 10 0.39 -11.19 -27.58
C SER A 10 1.77 -11.76 -27.83
N PHE A 11 1.92 -13.09 -27.84
CA PHE A 11 3.19 -13.78 -27.98
C PHE A 11 3.21 -14.60 -29.28
N ASN A 12 4.33 -14.54 -30.01
CA ASN A 12 4.63 -15.46 -31.08
C ASN A 12 5.44 -16.64 -30.52
N HIS A 13 4.74 -17.64 -30.01
CA HIS A 13 5.35 -18.79 -29.36
C HIS A 13 6.31 -19.55 -30.27
N GLN A 14 5.99 -19.67 -31.56
CA GLN A 14 6.89 -20.33 -32.52
C GLN A 14 8.24 -19.61 -32.60
N SER A 15 8.22 -18.30 -32.83
CA SER A 15 9.47 -17.51 -32.91
C SER A 15 10.25 -17.55 -31.59
N ILE A 16 9.54 -17.56 -30.44
CA ILE A 16 10.19 -17.66 -29.13
C ILE A 16 10.91 -19.01 -29.01
N ASP A 17 10.23 -20.12 -29.30
CA ASP A 17 10.78 -21.48 -29.15
C ASP A 17 11.89 -21.78 -30.19
N GLU A 18 11.93 -21.07 -31.31
CA GLU A 18 13.02 -21.13 -32.30
C GLU A 18 14.29 -20.42 -31.83
N GLN A 19 14.17 -19.34 -31.02
CA GLN A 19 15.30 -18.50 -30.59
C GLN A 19 15.75 -18.73 -29.17
N TYR A 20 14.90 -19.30 -28.33
CA TYR A 20 15.16 -19.45 -26.91
C TYR A 20 14.80 -20.86 -26.39
N ASP A 21 15.53 -21.27 -25.35
CA ASP A 21 15.20 -22.41 -24.52
C ASP A 21 14.71 -21.93 -23.16
N ILE A 22 13.60 -22.48 -22.72
CA ILE A 22 13.00 -22.15 -21.43
C ILE A 22 13.12 -23.37 -20.51
N PHE A 23 13.67 -23.15 -19.31
CA PHE A 23 13.79 -24.18 -18.30
C PHE A 23 12.99 -23.82 -17.07
N GLN A 24 12.15 -24.73 -16.62
CA GLN A 24 11.50 -24.66 -15.32
C GLN A 24 12.37 -25.39 -14.29
N ILE A 25 12.68 -24.68 -13.21
CA ILE A 25 13.45 -25.20 -12.08
C ILE A 25 12.48 -25.32 -10.91
N THR A 26 12.30 -26.51 -10.37
CA THR A 26 11.38 -26.76 -9.25
C THR A 26 12.13 -27.31 -8.04
N THR A 27 11.63 -27.03 -6.86
CA THR A 27 12.14 -27.57 -5.60
C THR A 27 11.00 -27.84 -4.62
N SER A 28 11.11 -28.92 -3.87
CA SER A 28 10.24 -29.21 -2.72
C SER A 28 10.72 -28.54 -1.44
N ASP A 29 11.95 -28.01 -1.42
CA ASP A 29 12.56 -27.40 -0.25
C ASP A 29 12.14 -25.94 -0.09
N LYS A 30 11.37 -25.65 0.96
CA LYS A 30 10.90 -24.29 1.28
C LYS A 30 12.03 -23.30 1.55
N TYR A 31 13.20 -23.75 1.99
CA TYR A 31 14.36 -22.87 2.24
C TYR A 31 15.04 -22.49 0.93
N ILE A 32 15.19 -23.43 0.00
CA ILE A 32 15.70 -23.16 -1.34
C ILE A 32 14.73 -22.24 -2.11
N ALA A 33 13.43 -22.50 -2.02
CA ALA A 33 12.39 -21.68 -2.65
C ALA A 33 12.38 -20.23 -2.17
N ARG A 34 12.92 -19.93 -0.99
CA ARG A 34 13.06 -18.56 -0.47
C ARG A 34 14.38 -17.90 -0.86
N GLY A 35 15.34 -18.66 -1.36
CA GLY A 35 16.70 -18.20 -1.61
C GLY A 35 16.92 -17.68 -3.02
N ALA A 36 17.20 -16.39 -3.17
CA ALA A 36 17.71 -15.82 -4.42
C ALA A 36 19.04 -16.45 -4.86
N ARG A 37 19.74 -17.18 -3.96
CA ARG A 37 21.07 -17.77 -4.22
C ARG A 37 21.10 -18.68 -5.43
N VAL A 38 20.08 -19.53 -5.57
CA VAL A 38 19.97 -20.51 -6.67
C VAL A 38 19.89 -19.83 -8.03
N LEU A 39 19.26 -18.65 -8.10
CA LEU A 39 19.04 -17.93 -9.36
C LEU A 39 20.23 -17.04 -9.76
N ASP A 40 20.99 -16.56 -8.82
CA ASP A 40 22.15 -15.70 -9.13
C ASP A 40 23.27 -16.48 -9.83
N THR A 41 23.45 -17.77 -9.47
CA THR A 41 24.47 -18.65 -10.08
C THR A 41 24.29 -18.82 -11.59
N PRO A 42 23.08 -19.16 -12.12
CA PRO A 42 22.86 -19.25 -13.55
C PRO A 42 23.08 -17.94 -14.31
N ILE A 43 22.75 -16.79 -13.72
CA ILE A 43 23.01 -15.48 -14.37
C ILE A 43 24.51 -15.24 -14.52
N GLU A 44 25.26 -15.43 -13.44
CA GLU A 44 26.69 -15.08 -13.43
C GLU A 44 27.57 -16.15 -14.07
N SER A 45 27.29 -17.43 -13.79
CA SER A 45 28.15 -18.55 -14.22
C SER A 45 27.76 -19.09 -15.59
N ILE A 46 26.47 -19.09 -15.94
CA ILE A 46 25.94 -19.79 -17.13
C ILE A 46 25.29 -18.81 -18.10
N LYS A 47 25.33 -17.51 -17.81
CA LYS A 47 24.86 -16.44 -18.71
C LYS A 47 23.43 -16.64 -19.21
N ALA A 48 22.50 -16.92 -18.33
CA ALA A 48 21.08 -16.88 -18.65
C ALA A 48 20.71 -15.48 -19.19
N VAL A 49 19.84 -15.44 -20.17
CA VAL A 49 19.29 -14.17 -20.70
C VAL A 49 18.47 -13.47 -19.64
N SER A 50 17.63 -14.24 -18.94
CA SER A 50 16.90 -13.77 -17.76
C SER A 50 16.44 -14.90 -16.88
N LEU A 51 16.08 -14.57 -15.64
CA LEU A 51 15.54 -15.47 -14.65
C LEU A 51 14.36 -14.82 -13.95
N VAL A 52 13.32 -15.59 -13.71
CA VAL A 52 12.12 -15.18 -13.00
C VAL A 52 11.88 -16.09 -11.81
N PHE A 53 11.63 -15.50 -10.65
CA PHE A 53 11.09 -16.19 -9.50
C PHE A 53 9.56 -16.11 -9.52
N ASP A 54 8.87 -17.25 -9.54
CA ASP A 54 7.41 -17.30 -9.48
C ASP A 54 6.95 -17.42 -8.02
N TYR A 55 6.31 -16.36 -7.52
CA TYR A 55 5.74 -16.34 -6.18
C TYR A 55 4.51 -17.24 -6.10
N GLY A 56 4.55 -18.21 -5.22
CA GLY A 56 3.46 -19.15 -4.96
C GLY A 56 3.71 -20.56 -5.42
N GLY A 57 4.89 -20.80 -6.00
CA GLY A 57 5.42 -22.13 -6.26
C GLY A 57 6.87 -22.21 -5.84
N SER A 58 7.38 -23.42 -5.73
CA SER A 58 8.80 -23.71 -5.63
C SER A 58 9.44 -23.73 -7.03
N ALA A 59 8.95 -22.92 -7.95
CA ALA A 59 9.40 -22.90 -9.33
C ALA A 59 10.10 -21.59 -9.69
N PHE A 60 11.22 -21.74 -10.36
CA PHE A 60 11.94 -20.67 -11.03
C PHE A 60 11.89 -20.92 -12.52
N VAL A 61 11.96 -19.87 -13.33
CA VAL A 61 11.99 -20.03 -14.79
C VAL A 61 13.23 -19.34 -15.34
N ALA A 62 14.02 -20.08 -16.10
CA ALA A 62 15.24 -19.59 -16.74
C ALA A 62 15.04 -19.51 -18.25
N PHE A 63 15.57 -18.45 -18.85
CA PHE A 63 15.48 -18.12 -20.26
C PHE A 63 16.89 -18.05 -20.87
N TYR A 64 17.19 -18.90 -21.85
CA TYR A 64 18.47 -19.00 -22.52
C TYR A 64 18.33 -18.81 -24.03
N LYS A 65 19.41 -18.39 -24.70
CA LYS A 65 19.47 -18.51 -26.16
C LYS A 65 19.39 -20.00 -26.55
N LYS A 66 18.80 -20.25 -27.72
CA LYS A 66 18.61 -21.61 -28.25
C LYS A 66 19.92 -22.39 -28.24
N ASP A 67 19.84 -23.64 -27.75
CA ASP A 67 20.94 -24.60 -27.70
C ASP A 67 22.20 -24.13 -26.94
N TYR A 68 22.08 -23.06 -26.12
CA TYR A 68 23.20 -22.53 -25.35
C TYR A 68 23.59 -23.47 -24.19
N ILE A 69 22.63 -24.12 -23.56
CA ILE A 69 22.84 -25.04 -22.45
C ILE A 69 21.88 -26.22 -22.53
N THR A 70 22.35 -27.41 -22.14
CA THR A 70 21.49 -28.59 -21.99
C THR A 70 20.87 -28.65 -20.62
N GLN A 71 19.74 -29.34 -20.50
CA GLN A 71 19.03 -29.54 -19.22
C GLN A 71 19.96 -30.20 -18.17
N SER A 72 20.75 -31.18 -18.56
CA SER A 72 21.69 -31.86 -17.68
C SER A 72 22.84 -30.96 -17.22
N ALA A 73 23.37 -30.12 -18.11
CA ALA A 73 24.42 -29.15 -17.79
C ALA A 73 23.90 -28.09 -16.81
N LEU A 74 22.68 -27.56 -17.03
CA LEU A 74 22.05 -26.63 -16.12
C LEU A 74 21.82 -27.24 -14.74
N MET A 75 21.27 -28.46 -14.69
CA MET A 75 21.06 -29.19 -13.44
C MET A 75 22.36 -29.41 -12.66
N LYS A 76 23.45 -29.80 -13.35
CA LYS A 76 24.77 -29.97 -12.74
C LYS A 76 25.33 -28.65 -12.19
N SER A 77 25.10 -27.55 -12.87
CA SER A 77 25.63 -26.22 -12.47
C SER A 77 24.93 -25.66 -11.23
N LEU A 78 23.67 -26.01 -10.99
CA LEU A 78 22.92 -25.55 -9.82
C LEU A 78 23.39 -26.20 -8.52
N ALA A 79 24.15 -27.34 -8.60
CA ALA A 79 24.81 -28.03 -7.49
C ALA A 79 23.93 -28.33 -6.24
N GLU A 80 22.61 -28.32 -6.40
CA GLU A 80 21.63 -28.51 -5.31
C GLU A 80 20.84 -29.80 -5.56
N GLU A 81 20.99 -30.80 -4.69
CA GLU A 81 20.38 -32.14 -4.85
C GLU A 81 18.83 -32.12 -4.87
N LYS A 82 18.22 -31.06 -4.33
CA LYS A 82 16.76 -30.94 -4.20
C LYS A 82 16.10 -30.15 -5.33
N LEU A 83 16.85 -29.83 -6.38
CA LEU A 83 16.33 -29.14 -7.55
C LEU A 83 16.08 -30.13 -8.69
N SER A 84 15.01 -29.90 -9.42
CA SER A 84 14.76 -30.56 -10.71
C SER A 84 14.64 -29.49 -11.80
N VAL A 85 15.13 -29.83 -12.98
CA VAL A 85 15.12 -28.95 -14.15
C VAL A 85 14.35 -29.64 -15.27
N LYS A 86 13.39 -28.94 -15.87
CA LYS A 86 12.62 -29.41 -17.03
C LYS A 86 12.69 -28.35 -18.13
N LYS A 87 13.03 -28.74 -19.35
CA LYS A 87 12.86 -27.91 -20.53
C LYS A 87 11.38 -27.88 -20.90
N ILE A 88 10.82 -26.70 -21.14
CA ILE A 88 9.41 -26.46 -21.46
C ILE A 88 9.28 -25.54 -22.67
N PHE A 89 8.12 -25.58 -23.34
CA PHE A 89 7.80 -24.68 -24.43
C PHE A 89 7.24 -23.35 -23.89
N SER A 90 7.37 -22.29 -24.66
CA SER A 90 6.86 -20.96 -24.27
C SER A 90 5.34 -20.97 -24.03
N SER A 91 4.59 -21.81 -24.75
CA SER A 91 3.15 -22.00 -24.56
C SER A 91 2.75 -22.69 -23.25
N GLU A 92 3.69 -23.37 -22.57
CA GLU A 92 3.48 -23.95 -21.25
C GLU A 92 3.71 -22.93 -20.12
N VAL A 93 4.30 -21.77 -20.44
CA VAL A 93 4.61 -20.70 -19.48
C VAL A 93 3.43 -19.76 -19.37
N LYS A 94 3.02 -19.43 -18.14
CA LYS A 94 1.95 -18.44 -17.90
C LYS A 94 2.36 -17.06 -18.42
N ASP A 95 1.45 -16.34 -19.05
CA ASP A 95 1.71 -15.04 -19.69
C ASP A 95 2.43 -14.04 -18.77
N TYR A 96 2.03 -13.93 -17.51
CA TYR A 96 2.67 -13.02 -16.57
C TYR A 96 4.12 -13.43 -16.22
N VAL A 97 4.49 -14.70 -16.37
CA VAL A 97 5.88 -15.18 -16.23
C VAL A 97 6.64 -14.94 -17.51
N LEU A 98 6.04 -15.25 -18.66
CA LEU A 98 6.66 -15.10 -19.98
C LEU A 98 7.01 -13.63 -20.25
N ILE A 99 6.09 -12.72 -20.01
CA ILE A 99 6.38 -11.28 -20.15
C ILE A 99 7.48 -10.83 -19.18
N ARG A 100 7.53 -11.34 -17.94
CA ARG A 100 8.63 -11.04 -17.00
C ARG A 100 9.98 -11.52 -17.54
N LEU A 101 10.06 -12.66 -18.21
CA LEU A 101 11.30 -13.13 -18.83
C LEU A 101 11.84 -12.12 -19.85
N PHE A 102 10.96 -11.57 -20.70
CA PHE A 102 11.34 -10.51 -21.64
C PHE A 102 11.71 -9.19 -20.96
N ILE A 103 10.91 -8.75 -19.99
CA ILE A 103 11.21 -7.54 -19.20
C ILE A 103 12.57 -7.67 -18.51
N TYR A 104 12.85 -8.81 -17.87
CA TYR A 104 14.07 -9.00 -17.11
C TYR A 104 15.30 -9.17 -18.01
N SER A 105 15.11 -9.64 -19.25
CA SER A 105 16.18 -9.68 -20.25
C SER A 105 16.69 -8.28 -20.63
N LEU A 106 15.91 -7.23 -20.38
CA LEU A 106 16.35 -5.84 -20.55
C LEU A 106 17.59 -5.49 -19.71
N ALA A 107 17.89 -6.27 -18.67
CA ALA A 107 19.15 -6.13 -17.91
C ALA A 107 20.40 -6.26 -18.80
N ASN A 108 20.31 -6.92 -19.96
CA ASN A 108 21.39 -7.04 -20.91
C ASN A 108 21.59 -5.77 -21.78
N TYR A 109 20.63 -4.83 -21.71
CA TYR A 109 20.59 -3.61 -22.54
C TYR A 109 20.64 -2.34 -21.70
N SER A 110 21.32 -2.38 -20.55
CA SER A 110 21.51 -1.18 -19.71
C SER A 110 22.26 -0.09 -20.45
N SER A 111 21.77 1.15 -20.35
CA SER A 111 22.48 2.36 -20.75
C SER A 111 23.27 2.94 -19.56
N GLU A 112 24.15 3.91 -19.82
CA GLU A 112 24.92 4.59 -18.75
C GLU A 112 24.03 5.27 -17.70
N SER A 113 22.83 5.71 -18.09
CA SER A 113 21.90 6.42 -17.21
C SER A 113 20.89 5.51 -16.49
N ASN A 114 20.60 4.32 -17.03
CA ASN A 114 19.58 3.43 -16.52
C ASN A 114 20.13 2.02 -16.35
N MET A 115 20.35 1.62 -15.10
CA MET A 115 20.93 0.33 -14.76
C MET A 115 19.85 -0.70 -14.45
N PHE A 116 19.58 -1.56 -15.42
CA PHE A 116 18.71 -2.71 -15.25
C PHE A 116 19.50 -3.89 -14.69
N ASN A 117 19.03 -4.48 -13.59
CA ASN A 117 19.69 -5.57 -12.89
C ASN A 117 18.68 -6.72 -12.66
N ASN A 118 18.87 -7.85 -13.34
CA ASN A 118 18.13 -9.07 -13.04
C ASN A 118 18.93 -9.88 -12.02
N ILE A 119 18.57 -9.78 -10.77
CA ILE A 119 19.21 -10.47 -9.64
C ILE A 119 18.16 -11.12 -8.75
N GLY A 120 18.46 -12.33 -8.26
CA GLY A 120 17.55 -13.08 -7.43
C GLY A 120 16.20 -13.40 -8.07
N GLY A 121 16.12 -13.46 -9.40
CA GLY A 121 14.88 -13.68 -10.14
C GLY A 121 13.93 -12.50 -10.14
N LYS A 122 14.44 -11.30 -9.89
CA LYS A 122 13.71 -10.02 -9.92
C LYS A 122 14.45 -9.00 -10.77
N LEU A 123 13.74 -8.01 -11.28
CA LEU A 123 14.34 -6.88 -11.99
C LEU A 123 14.39 -5.66 -11.09
N TYR A 124 15.56 -5.08 -10.95
CA TYR A 124 15.78 -3.81 -10.28
C TYR A 124 16.36 -2.79 -11.25
N ILE A 125 15.79 -1.59 -11.22
CA ILE A 125 16.33 -0.43 -11.95
C ILE A 125 16.97 0.48 -10.93
N THR A 126 18.22 0.86 -11.19
CA THR A 126 18.96 1.85 -10.40
C THR A 126 19.32 3.04 -11.28
N HIS A 127 19.62 4.17 -10.64
CA HIS A 127 20.11 5.36 -11.33
C HIS A 127 21.19 6.05 -10.48
N PRO A 128 22.22 6.65 -11.07
CA PRO A 128 23.30 7.31 -10.32
C PRO A 128 22.82 8.36 -9.32
N SER A 129 21.80 9.13 -9.68
CA SER A 129 21.21 10.16 -8.79
C SER A 129 20.47 9.58 -7.57
N TRP A 130 20.18 8.30 -7.56
CA TRP A 130 19.49 7.61 -6.44
C TRP A 130 20.46 7.04 -5.41
N LYS A 131 21.75 7.17 -5.64
CA LYS A 131 22.78 6.81 -4.67
C LYS A 131 22.92 7.90 -3.62
N SER A 132 22.96 7.53 -2.34
CA SER A 132 23.22 8.48 -1.26
C SER A 132 24.63 9.10 -1.39
N ARG A 133 24.79 10.34 -0.91
CA ARG A 133 26.09 11.07 -0.99
C ARG A 133 27.26 10.29 -0.38
N ASN A 134 27.01 9.54 0.68
CA ASN A 134 28.03 8.70 1.34
C ASN A 134 28.18 7.31 0.71
N GLY A 135 27.46 7.01 -0.38
CA GLY A 135 27.50 5.72 -1.06
C GLY A 135 26.88 4.53 -0.31
N LYS A 136 26.36 4.74 0.89
CA LYS A 136 25.89 3.64 1.74
C LYS A 136 24.51 3.08 1.38
N ASN A 137 23.72 3.84 0.61
CA ASN A 137 22.37 3.46 0.21
C ASN A 137 22.15 3.75 -1.27
N ILE A 138 21.50 2.83 -1.94
CA ILE A 138 21.10 2.95 -3.33
C ILE A 138 19.61 2.67 -3.41
N LYS A 139 18.81 3.66 -3.81
CA LYS A 139 17.40 3.43 -4.10
C LYS A 139 17.29 2.69 -5.44
N ALA A 140 16.30 1.81 -5.54
CA ALA A 140 16.02 1.07 -6.76
C ALA A 140 14.51 0.94 -6.97
N LEU A 141 14.11 0.71 -8.21
CA LEU A 141 12.77 0.25 -8.55
C LEU A 141 12.79 -1.25 -8.78
N GLU A 142 12.01 -1.98 -8.04
CA GLU A 142 11.67 -3.37 -8.33
C GLU A 142 10.49 -3.39 -9.30
N ILE A 143 10.69 -3.97 -10.47
CA ILE A 143 9.66 -4.13 -11.50
C ILE A 143 9.15 -5.56 -11.48
N SER A 144 7.83 -5.70 -11.48
CA SER A 144 7.16 -7.00 -11.58
C SER A 144 5.91 -6.90 -12.46
N VAL A 145 5.43 -8.03 -12.94
CA VAL A 145 4.09 -8.18 -13.49
C VAL A 145 3.38 -9.22 -12.66
N GLU A 146 2.24 -8.87 -12.10
CA GLU A 146 1.46 -9.74 -11.24
C GLU A 146 0.60 -10.72 -12.06
N ARG A 147 -0.05 -11.66 -11.39
CA ARG A 147 -0.88 -12.69 -12.05
C ARG A 147 -2.06 -12.12 -12.83
N ASP A 148 -2.55 -10.96 -12.46
CA ASP A 148 -3.60 -10.19 -13.13
C ASP A 148 -3.09 -9.35 -14.30
N MET A 149 -1.84 -9.57 -14.72
CA MET A 149 -1.13 -8.82 -15.75
C MET A 149 -0.87 -7.35 -15.42
N CYS A 150 -1.03 -6.93 -14.17
CA CYS A 150 -0.69 -5.58 -13.74
C CYS A 150 0.82 -5.43 -13.58
N MET A 151 1.44 -4.51 -14.33
CA MET A 151 2.83 -4.12 -14.10
C MET A 151 2.92 -3.26 -12.85
N THR A 152 3.86 -3.57 -11.97
CA THR A 152 4.13 -2.84 -10.74
C THR A 152 5.55 -2.32 -10.70
N ALA A 153 5.74 -1.16 -10.07
CA ALA A 153 7.04 -0.54 -9.85
C ALA A 153 7.13 -0.09 -8.39
N SER A 154 7.83 -0.87 -7.58
CA SER A 154 7.97 -0.65 -6.14
C SER A 154 9.33 -0.08 -5.79
N ALA A 155 9.36 0.96 -4.95
CA ALA A 155 10.63 1.51 -4.48
C ALA A 155 11.23 0.62 -3.39
N THR A 156 12.51 0.30 -3.52
CA THR A 156 13.29 -0.43 -2.53
C THR A 156 14.64 0.24 -2.28
N THR A 157 15.40 -0.25 -1.31
CA THR A 157 16.73 0.28 -1.00
C THR A 157 17.72 -0.86 -0.82
N PHE A 158 18.82 -0.78 -1.53
CA PHE A 158 20.02 -1.58 -1.27
C PHE A 158 20.89 -0.81 -0.28
N THR A 159 21.11 -1.40 0.89
CA THR A 159 21.88 -0.79 1.98
C THR A 159 23.19 -1.52 2.16
N SER A 160 24.30 -0.78 2.26
CA SER A 160 25.60 -1.37 2.60
C SER A 160 25.57 -2.05 3.96
N ILE A 161 26.13 -3.24 4.06
CA ILE A 161 26.23 -4.00 5.31
C ILE A 161 26.92 -3.20 6.41
N SER A 162 27.83 -2.28 6.03
CA SER A 162 28.53 -1.41 6.98
C SER A 162 27.61 -0.50 7.83
N VAL A 163 26.37 -0.27 7.38
CA VAL A 163 25.37 0.58 8.07
C VAL A 163 24.72 -0.11 9.26
N PHE A 164 24.63 -1.43 9.24
CA PHE A 164 23.92 -2.18 10.28
C PHE A 164 24.81 -2.38 11.50
N LYS A 165 24.29 -2.08 12.70
CA LYS A 165 25.00 -2.25 13.98
C LYS A 165 25.26 -3.73 14.27
N ASP A 166 24.25 -4.56 14.12
CA ASP A 166 24.36 -6.03 14.29
C ASP A 166 24.49 -6.70 12.91
N LYS A 167 25.75 -6.88 12.48
CA LYS A 167 26.07 -7.53 11.21
C LYS A 167 25.89 -9.04 11.23
N LYS A 168 25.73 -9.63 12.41
CA LYS A 168 25.59 -11.07 12.64
C LYS A 168 24.14 -11.49 12.86
N SER A 169 23.18 -10.57 12.80
CA SER A 169 21.77 -10.94 12.94
C SER A 169 21.39 -11.98 11.87
N LYS A 170 20.66 -13.01 12.29
CA LYS A 170 20.16 -14.08 11.39
C LYS A 170 19.45 -13.50 10.16
N ALA A 171 18.65 -12.46 10.37
CA ALA A 171 17.92 -11.78 9.33
C ALA A 171 18.81 -11.11 8.26
N LEU A 172 20.04 -10.69 8.60
CA LEU A 172 21.01 -10.15 7.63
C LEU A 172 21.88 -11.24 6.99
N LEU A 173 22.16 -12.32 7.72
CA LEU A 173 22.96 -13.44 7.20
C LEU A 173 22.21 -14.22 6.11
N GLU A 174 20.90 -14.27 6.18
CA GLU A 174 20.05 -14.95 5.20
C GLU A 174 19.87 -14.16 3.90
N LEU A 175 20.15 -12.84 3.90
CA LEU A 175 19.98 -12.01 2.70
C LEU A 175 21.13 -12.21 1.70
N PRO A 176 20.80 -12.25 0.40
CA PRO A 176 21.80 -12.20 -0.66
C PRO A 176 22.62 -10.90 -0.60
N ARG A 177 23.91 -11.00 -0.86
CA ARG A 177 24.85 -9.88 -0.83
C ARG A 177 25.30 -9.55 -2.24
N TYR A 178 25.29 -8.28 -2.59
CA TYR A 178 25.63 -7.80 -3.90
C TYR A 178 26.71 -6.73 -3.85
N LEU A 179 27.61 -6.74 -4.81
CA LEU A 179 28.62 -5.71 -5.03
C LEU A 179 28.16 -4.80 -6.17
N LEU A 180 28.41 -3.51 -6.03
CA LEU A 180 28.20 -2.55 -7.10
C LEU A 180 29.48 -2.45 -7.92
N SER A 181 29.44 -2.90 -9.17
CA SER A 181 30.54 -2.76 -10.12
C SER A 181 30.72 -1.30 -10.59
N ALA A 182 31.86 -0.98 -11.17
CA ALA A 182 32.16 0.37 -11.65
C ALA A 182 31.16 0.90 -12.68
N ASN A 183 30.56 0.01 -13.48
CA ASN A 183 29.52 0.34 -14.44
C ASN A 183 28.10 0.47 -13.82
N GLY A 184 27.98 0.44 -12.48
CA GLY A 184 26.69 0.59 -11.78
C GLY A 184 25.82 -0.66 -11.73
N LYS A 185 26.28 -1.81 -12.23
CA LYS A 185 25.56 -3.08 -12.13
C LYS A 185 25.84 -3.79 -10.82
N PHE A 186 24.84 -4.44 -10.27
CA PHE A 186 25.01 -5.36 -9.15
C PHE A 186 25.50 -6.72 -9.64
N ARG A 187 26.46 -7.29 -8.93
CA ARG A 187 26.86 -8.69 -9.05
C ARG A 187 26.79 -9.39 -7.68
N ARG A 188 26.61 -10.69 -7.66
CA ARG A 188 26.65 -11.48 -6.43
C ARG A 188 28.03 -11.42 -5.79
N ALA A 189 28.09 -11.23 -4.47
CA ALA A 189 29.32 -11.42 -3.71
C ALA A 189 29.51 -12.92 -3.45
N LEU A 190 30.55 -13.50 -4.04
CA LEU A 190 30.80 -14.95 -4.00
C LEU A 190 31.69 -15.34 -2.80
N ASN A 191 32.62 -14.46 -2.38
CA ASN A 191 33.61 -14.72 -1.35
C ASN A 191 33.35 -13.93 -0.07
N PHE A 192 33.79 -14.48 1.07
CA PHE A 192 33.61 -13.84 2.38
C PHE A 192 34.27 -12.45 2.46
N ASP A 193 35.44 -12.27 1.87
CA ASP A 193 36.17 -11.00 1.89
C ASP A 193 35.46 -9.90 1.10
N GLU A 194 34.77 -10.25 0.01
CA GLU A 194 33.97 -9.30 -0.77
C GLU A 194 32.72 -8.81 -0.02
N THR A 195 32.31 -9.50 1.03
CA THR A 195 31.06 -9.18 1.75
C THR A 195 31.14 -7.96 2.65
N LYS A 196 32.33 -7.42 2.91
CA LYS A 196 32.52 -6.26 3.82
C LYS A 196 31.87 -4.99 3.27
N ASP A 197 31.93 -4.78 1.95
CA ASP A 197 31.39 -3.61 1.26
C ASP A 197 30.12 -3.94 0.45
N ALA A 198 29.56 -5.12 0.67
CA ALA A 198 28.39 -5.57 -0.04
C ALA A 198 27.12 -4.84 0.39
N TYR A 199 26.17 -4.79 -0.54
CA TYR A 199 24.83 -4.30 -0.32
C TYR A 199 23.84 -5.46 -0.14
N VAL A 200 22.82 -5.23 0.68
CA VAL A 200 21.66 -6.12 0.83
C VAL A 200 20.39 -5.36 0.47
N ASN A 201 19.42 -6.05 -0.13
CA ASN A 201 18.10 -5.47 -0.38
C ASN A 201 17.32 -5.41 0.93
N LYS A 202 17.65 -4.44 1.75
CA LYS A 202 16.99 -4.14 3.02
C LYS A 202 17.04 -2.64 3.29
N GLY A 203 15.89 -2.05 3.56
CA GLY A 203 15.79 -0.66 3.97
C GLY A 203 16.43 -0.40 5.33
N ILE A 204 16.77 0.84 5.60
CA ILE A 204 17.17 1.27 6.93
C ILE A 204 15.90 1.33 7.79
N PRO A 205 15.92 0.77 9.02
CA PRO A 205 14.80 0.91 9.95
C PRO A 205 14.32 2.36 10.05
N GLY A 206 13.01 2.58 10.00
CA GLY A 206 12.41 3.92 10.05
C GLY A 206 12.52 4.79 8.80
N LYS A 207 13.17 4.31 7.72
CA LYS A 207 13.26 5.04 6.44
C LYS A 207 12.62 4.22 5.32
N LYS A 208 11.46 4.66 4.83
CA LYS A 208 10.87 4.08 3.62
C LYS A 208 11.66 4.51 2.39
N ALA A 209 11.90 3.57 1.48
CA ALA A 209 12.37 3.90 0.15
C ALA A 209 11.24 4.63 -0.58
N GLU A 210 11.47 5.89 -0.94
CA GLU A 210 10.49 6.68 -1.69
C GLU A 210 11.13 7.11 -3.00
N LEU A 211 10.48 6.72 -4.09
CA LEU A 211 10.71 7.26 -5.42
C LEU A 211 9.35 7.77 -5.92
N PRO A 212 9.29 8.98 -6.48
CA PRO A 212 8.02 9.56 -6.90
C PRO A 212 7.37 8.67 -7.96
N PHE A 213 6.05 8.60 -7.94
CA PHE A 213 5.31 7.95 -9.02
C PHE A 213 5.45 8.73 -10.31
N LEU A 214 5.33 10.04 -10.19
CA LEU A 214 5.47 11.01 -11.26
C LEU A 214 6.38 12.13 -10.76
N GLU A 215 7.39 12.52 -11.52
CA GLU A 215 8.21 13.68 -11.23
C GLU A 215 7.80 14.84 -12.13
N LEU A 216 7.23 15.89 -11.52
CA LEU A 216 6.68 17.06 -12.19
C LEU A 216 7.67 18.23 -12.31
N LYS A 217 8.96 17.95 -12.44
CA LYS A 217 9.97 19.00 -12.62
C LYS A 217 10.17 19.30 -14.10
N GLN A 218 10.01 20.56 -14.48
CA GLN A 218 10.40 21.10 -15.78
C GLN A 218 9.75 20.39 -16.99
N ASP A 219 8.42 20.38 -17.08
CA ASP A 219 7.65 19.94 -18.25
C ASP A 219 7.96 18.53 -18.80
N THR A 220 8.68 17.71 -18.04
CA THR A 220 9.01 16.35 -18.43
C THR A 220 8.75 15.36 -17.31
N ILE A 221 8.00 14.30 -17.64
CA ILE A 221 7.86 13.12 -16.80
C ILE A 221 9.19 12.37 -16.86
N ARG A 222 10.15 12.77 -16.02
CA ARG A 222 11.46 12.12 -15.98
C ARG A 222 11.62 11.41 -14.64
N MET A 223 12.16 10.21 -14.69
CA MET A 223 12.69 9.50 -13.53
C MET A 223 11.71 9.03 -12.46
N GLY A 224 10.39 9.23 -12.64
CA GLY A 224 9.37 8.63 -11.78
C GLY A 224 9.11 7.16 -12.12
N ARG A 225 8.39 6.46 -11.24
CA ARG A 225 8.04 5.04 -11.46
C ARG A 225 7.25 4.83 -12.75
N ALA A 226 6.29 5.71 -13.05
CA ALA A 226 5.49 5.66 -14.27
C ALA A 226 6.35 5.83 -15.54
N TYR A 227 7.37 6.68 -15.50
CA TYR A 227 8.32 6.83 -16.61
C TYR A 227 9.01 5.50 -16.97
N PHE A 228 9.53 4.80 -15.97
CA PHE A 228 10.21 3.53 -16.22
C PHE A 228 9.27 2.44 -16.70
N MET A 229 8.00 2.43 -16.25
CA MET A 229 7.00 1.49 -16.76
C MET A 229 6.71 1.74 -18.24
N ASN A 230 6.50 2.99 -18.66
CA ASN A 230 6.35 3.35 -20.07
C ASN A 230 7.60 2.98 -20.89
N LYS A 231 8.78 3.30 -20.35
CA LYS A 231 10.06 3.02 -21.01
C LYS A 231 10.28 1.52 -21.24
N ILE A 232 9.87 0.67 -20.29
CA ILE A 232 9.94 -0.79 -20.45
C ILE A 232 9.07 -1.25 -21.60
N VAL A 233 7.81 -0.78 -21.67
CA VAL A 233 6.89 -1.15 -22.77
C VAL A 233 7.43 -0.69 -24.11
N GLU A 234 7.97 0.52 -24.23
CA GLU A 234 8.66 1.00 -25.44
C GLU A 234 9.83 0.09 -25.84
N MET A 235 10.73 -0.22 -24.88
CA MET A 235 11.89 -1.06 -25.12
C MET A 235 11.52 -2.49 -25.52
N LEU A 236 10.43 -3.04 -24.98
CA LEU A 236 9.96 -4.37 -25.36
C LEU A 236 9.49 -4.39 -26.80
N ASN A 237 8.66 -3.44 -27.22
CA ASN A 237 8.16 -3.37 -28.60
C ASN A 237 9.27 -3.05 -29.61
N ASP A 238 10.26 -2.24 -29.23
CA ASP A 238 11.40 -1.92 -30.08
C ASP A 238 12.33 -3.13 -30.29
N ARG A 239 12.63 -3.87 -29.23
CA ARG A 239 13.67 -4.91 -29.24
C ARG A 239 13.15 -6.31 -29.49
N PHE A 240 11.90 -6.58 -29.14
CA PHE A 240 11.31 -7.93 -29.16
C PHE A 240 10.05 -8.04 -30.03
N SER A 241 9.87 -7.10 -30.96
CA SER A 241 8.70 -7.08 -31.88
C SER A 241 8.48 -8.38 -32.67
N ALA A 242 9.54 -9.16 -32.91
CA ALA A 242 9.43 -10.48 -33.55
C ALA A 242 8.79 -11.56 -32.63
N PHE A 243 8.81 -11.36 -31.33
CA PHE A 243 8.41 -12.34 -30.32
C PHE A 243 7.12 -11.95 -29.58
N LEU A 244 6.89 -10.64 -29.41
CA LEU A 244 5.73 -10.16 -28.65
C LEU A 244 5.30 -8.76 -29.09
N SER A 245 4.04 -8.45 -28.81
CA SER A 245 3.52 -7.09 -28.79
C SER A 245 2.94 -6.83 -27.41
N VAL A 246 3.23 -5.67 -26.84
CA VAL A 246 2.78 -5.31 -25.50
C VAL A 246 2.30 -3.86 -25.46
N SER A 247 1.17 -3.64 -24.80
CA SER A 247 0.64 -2.31 -24.54
C SER A 247 -0.02 -2.26 -23.17
N PHE A 248 -0.21 -1.05 -22.64
CA PHE A 248 -1.09 -0.85 -21.52
C PHE A 248 -2.55 -0.87 -21.97
N SER A 249 -3.41 -1.44 -21.13
CA SER A 249 -4.86 -1.52 -21.39
C SER A 249 -5.55 -0.21 -21.02
N ASN A 250 -6.62 0.10 -21.75
CA ASN A 250 -7.53 1.20 -21.41
C ASN A 250 -8.71 0.68 -20.60
N ILE A 251 -9.24 1.56 -19.74
CA ILE A 251 -10.45 1.34 -18.96
C ILE A 251 -11.42 2.50 -19.19
N ASP A 252 -12.72 2.22 -19.24
CA ASP A 252 -13.71 3.27 -19.41
C ASP A 252 -14.05 3.96 -18.10
N ILE A 253 -14.12 5.29 -18.14
CA ILE A 253 -14.59 6.13 -17.03
C ILE A 253 -16.09 6.31 -17.22
N GLU A 254 -16.89 5.77 -16.31
CA GLU A 254 -18.35 5.87 -16.37
C GLU A 254 -18.87 7.11 -15.69
N ARG A 255 -18.30 7.45 -14.54
CA ARG A 255 -18.75 8.58 -13.72
C ARG A 255 -17.60 9.24 -12.99
N LYS A 256 -17.69 10.56 -12.83
CA LYS A 256 -16.78 11.37 -12.02
C LYS A 256 -17.59 12.25 -11.08
N VAL A 257 -17.28 12.21 -9.80
CA VAL A 257 -17.81 13.11 -8.78
C VAL A 257 -16.70 14.11 -8.41
N THR A 258 -16.93 15.39 -8.74
CA THR A 258 -15.94 16.46 -8.53
C THR A 258 -16.30 17.40 -7.37
N GLU A 259 -17.52 17.30 -6.86
CA GLU A 259 -17.99 18.17 -5.80
C GLU A 259 -17.38 17.77 -4.47
N ARG A 260 -16.72 18.74 -3.85
CA ARG A 260 -16.20 18.61 -2.50
C ARG A 260 -17.30 18.98 -1.51
N ARG A 261 -17.53 18.11 -0.54
CA ARG A 261 -18.30 18.53 0.64
C ARG A 261 -17.39 19.37 1.53
N ASP A 262 -17.68 20.66 1.63
CA ASP A 262 -17.04 21.55 2.58
C ASP A 262 -17.54 21.23 3.98
N ILE A 263 -16.83 20.30 4.62
CA ILE A 263 -17.08 19.93 6.00
C ILE A 263 -15.90 20.39 6.83
N ASP A 264 -16.14 21.27 7.75
CA ASP A 264 -15.12 21.66 8.72
C ASP A 264 -15.04 20.66 9.89
N PHE A 265 -14.44 19.52 9.59
CA PHE A 265 -14.19 18.51 10.64
C PHE A 265 -13.34 19.05 11.80
N VAL A 266 -12.48 20.05 11.54
CA VAL A 266 -11.64 20.62 12.59
C VAL A 266 -12.47 21.40 13.55
N GLU A 267 -13.37 22.27 13.04
CA GLU A 267 -14.28 23.07 13.86
C GLU A 267 -15.23 22.19 14.65
N LYS A 268 -15.94 21.28 13.99
CA LYS A 268 -16.87 20.35 14.66
C LYS A 268 -16.19 19.48 15.73
N SER A 269 -14.98 18.99 15.47
CA SER A 269 -14.26 18.19 16.46
C SER A 269 -13.73 19.05 17.60
N LEU A 270 -13.35 20.28 17.34
CA LEU A 270 -12.97 21.24 18.37
C LEU A 270 -14.16 21.55 19.28
N ASP A 271 -15.33 21.84 18.69
CA ASP A 271 -16.56 22.10 19.44
C ASP A 271 -16.95 20.88 20.29
N CYS A 272 -16.95 19.69 19.73
CA CYS A 272 -17.22 18.46 20.46
C CYS A 272 -16.30 18.33 21.69
N VAL A 273 -14.97 18.40 21.50
CA VAL A 273 -14.00 18.21 22.58
C VAL A 273 -14.03 19.37 23.57
N SER A 274 -14.34 20.60 23.12
CA SER A 274 -14.43 21.75 24.02
C SER A 274 -15.60 21.70 25.00
N ASN A 275 -16.64 20.99 24.67
CA ASN A 275 -17.80 20.78 25.53
C ASN A 275 -17.60 19.73 26.64
N HIS A 276 -16.44 19.01 26.64
CA HIS A 276 -16.09 18.01 27.65
C HIS A 276 -14.88 18.43 28.46
N GLY A 277 -14.74 17.96 29.69
CA GLY A 277 -13.48 18.03 30.42
C GLY A 277 -12.40 17.25 29.67
N VAL A 278 -11.17 17.78 29.61
CA VAL A 278 -10.02 17.09 28.99
C VAL A 278 -8.90 17.00 30.01
N TYR A 279 -8.41 15.81 30.22
CA TYR A 279 -7.25 15.57 31.06
C TYR A 279 -6.18 14.77 30.34
N LEU A 280 -4.94 14.90 30.83
CA LEU A 280 -3.78 14.31 30.20
C LEU A 280 -3.04 13.42 31.18
N THR A 281 -2.77 12.17 30.75
CA THR A 281 -1.97 11.22 31.53
C THR A 281 -0.76 10.77 30.72
N SER A 282 0.26 10.29 31.41
CA SER A 282 1.44 9.70 30.77
C SER A 282 1.67 8.28 31.28
N ARG A 283 1.92 7.38 30.35
CA ARG A 283 2.40 6.02 30.61
C ARG A 283 3.86 5.85 30.17
N MET A 284 4.55 6.96 29.90
CA MET A 284 5.96 6.96 29.55
C MET A 284 6.80 6.80 30.81
N VAL A 285 7.88 6.04 30.70
CA VAL A 285 8.77 5.72 31.81
C VAL A 285 9.76 6.88 32.03
N ASP A 286 10.07 7.20 33.30
CA ASP A 286 11.17 8.07 33.74
C ASP A 286 11.14 9.53 33.26
N GLY A 287 9.95 10.11 33.07
CA GLY A 287 9.82 11.52 32.68
C GLY A 287 10.37 11.82 31.27
N ALA A 288 10.55 10.78 30.43
CA ALA A 288 10.96 10.95 29.06
C ALA A 288 10.04 11.92 28.33
N TYR A 289 10.63 12.88 27.61
CA TYR A 289 9.91 13.89 26.82
C TYR A 289 8.97 14.81 27.62
N SER A 290 9.25 15.04 28.90
CA SER A 290 8.40 15.89 29.76
C SER A 290 8.16 17.29 29.19
N ASP A 291 9.19 17.93 28.64
CA ASP A 291 9.10 19.29 28.05
C ASP A 291 8.23 19.26 26.77
N ASP A 292 8.34 18.22 25.95
CA ASP A 292 7.54 18.06 24.75
C ASP A 292 6.07 17.79 25.08
N MET A 293 5.80 17.00 26.12
CA MET A 293 4.46 16.78 26.64
C MET A 293 3.84 18.08 27.16
N GLN A 294 4.58 18.87 27.95
CA GLN A 294 4.11 20.18 28.42
C GLN A 294 3.88 21.16 27.28
N SER A 295 4.76 21.18 26.29
CA SER A 295 4.60 21.99 25.10
C SER A 295 3.36 21.59 24.27
N LEU A 296 3.05 20.29 24.17
CA LEU A 296 1.84 19.82 23.50
C LEU A 296 0.59 20.13 24.35
N LYS A 297 0.64 19.93 25.67
CA LYS A 297 -0.43 20.29 26.62
C LYS A 297 -0.79 21.79 26.49
N SER A 298 0.22 22.66 26.45
CA SER A 298 0.02 24.10 26.24
C SER A 298 -0.64 24.39 24.88
N SER A 299 -0.21 23.71 23.82
CA SER A 299 -0.76 23.89 22.48
C SER A 299 -2.21 23.39 22.37
N LEU A 300 -2.53 22.28 23.03
CA LEU A 300 -3.89 21.74 23.15
C LEU A 300 -4.78 22.70 23.96
N SER A 301 -4.31 23.19 25.10
CA SER A 301 -5.04 24.17 25.93
C SER A 301 -5.36 25.44 25.15
N LYS A 302 -4.38 25.93 24.37
CA LYS A 302 -4.59 27.10 23.49
C LYS A 302 -5.64 26.81 22.40
N ALA A 303 -5.59 25.64 21.79
CA ALA A 303 -6.54 25.27 20.75
C ALA A 303 -7.97 25.12 21.29
N LEU A 304 -8.11 24.56 22.50
CA LEU A 304 -9.41 24.37 23.17
C LEU A 304 -9.93 25.63 23.86
N GLY A 305 -9.10 26.67 24.04
CA GLY A 305 -9.47 27.86 24.79
C GLY A 305 -9.70 27.60 26.29
N LYS A 306 -9.22 26.46 26.82
CA LYS A 306 -9.40 26.07 28.23
C LYS A 306 -8.19 25.30 28.76
N GLN A 307 -8.10 25.21 30.09
CA GLN A 307 -7.05 24.45 30.75
C GLN A 307 -7.29 22.93 30.63
N ILE A 308 -6.24 22.19 30.36
CA ILE A 308 -6.23 20.73 30.40
C ILE A 308 -5.75 20.28 31.78
N ASN A 309 -6.52 19.43 32.43
CA ASN A 309 -6.24 18.91 33.76
C ASN A 309 -5.20 17.76 33.71
N ASP A 310 -4.61 17.42 34.86
CA ASP A 310 -3.72 16.27 35.00
C ASP A 310 -4.48 15.01 35.50
N ALA A 311 -5.76 15.16 35.84
CA ALA A 311 -6.65 14.08 36.24
C ALA A 311 -8.10 14.41 35.84
N ALA A 312 -8.93 13.37 35.72
CA ALA A 312 -10.35 13.52 35.49
C ALA A 312 -11.03 14.24 36.67
N VAL A 313 -11.88 15.21 36.36
CA VAL A 313 -12.81 15.86 37.29
C VAL A 313 -14.13 15.09 37.32
N ASP A 314 -14.65 14.80 36.16
CA ASP A 314 -15.84 13.94 35.98
C ASP A 314 -15.46 12.72 35.10
N LYS A 315 -15.22 11.58 35.74
CA LYS A 315 -14.80 10.35 35.03
C LYS A 315 -15.81 9.85 34.00
N SER A 316 -17.07 10.21 34.12
CA SER A 316 -18.11 9.78 33.18
C SER A 316 -18.17 10.61 31.91
N ASN A 317 -17.76 11.88 31.99
CA ASN A 317 -17.91 12.84 30.90
C ASN A 317 -16.55 13.35 30.35
N ASP A 318 -15.49 13.32 31.14
CA ASP A 318 -14.18 13.78 30.73
C ASP A 318 -13.55 12.86 29.66
N MET A 319 -12.71 13.44 28.83
CA MET A 319 -11.95 12.77 27.77
C MET A 319 -10.46 12.72 28.13
N GLU A 320 -9.84 11.58 27.93
CA GLU A 320 -8.43 11.34 28.28
C GLU A 320 -7.51 11.44 27.06
N ILE A 321 -6.38 12.10 27.21
CA ILE A 321 -5.25 12.05 26.29
C ILE A 321 -4.11 11.32 27.00
N VAL A 322 -3.63 10.22 26.39
CA VAL A 322 -2.62 9.35 26.99
C VAL A 322 -1.33 9.39 26.19
N PHE A 323 -0.21 9.77 26.82
CA PHE A 323 1.11 9.69 26.19
C PHE A 323 1.70 8.29 26.35
N LEU A 324 2.16 7.73 25.22
CA LEU A 324 2.81 6.43 25.11
C LEU A 324 4.12 6.54 24.33
N HIS A 325 5.02 5.59 24.53
CA HIS A 325 6.12 5.33 23.61
C HIS A 325 5.60 4.73 22.28
N ASN A 326 6.46 4.67 21.27
CA ASN A 326 6.12 4.00 20.02
C ASN A 326 6.01 2.47 20.20
N GLU A 327 5.40 1.79 19.23
CA GLU A 327 5.16 0.36 19.27
C GLU A 327 6.45 -0.46 19.43
N ASP A 328 7.57 0.00 18.83
CA ASP A 328 8.87 -0.67 18.92
C ASP A 328 9.41 -0.74 20.37
N TYR A 329 9.07 0.23 21.18
CA TYR A 329 9.45 0.26 22.61
C TYR A 329 8.80 -0.87 23.41
N TYR A 330 7.59 -1.29 23.00
CA TYR A 330 6.80 -2.29 23.73
C TYR A 330 6.91 -3.71 23.17
N GLN A 331 7.80 -3.98 22.19
CA GLN A 331 7.94 -5.31 21.57
C GLN A 331 8.18 -6.44 22.59
N ASP A 332 8.99 -6.15 23.65
CA ASP A 332 9.31 -7.10 24.71
C ASP A 332 8.78 -6.65 26.09
N LYS A 333 7.81 -5.75 26.14
CA LYS A 333 7.26 -5.15 27.35
C LYS A 333 5.74 -5.14 27.30
N ASP A 334 5.13 -5.01 28.48
CA ASP A 334 3.71 -4.76 28.59
C ASP A 334 3.31 -3.45 27.87
N ASP A 335 2.40 -3.58 26.92
CA ASP A 335 1.88 -2.44 26.16
C ASP A 335 0.72 -1.79 26.92
N PRO A 336 0.88 -0.56 27.44
CA PRO A 336 -0.18 0.12 28.19
C PRO A 336 -1.42 0.42 27.33
N TYR A 337 -1.26 0.52 26.01
CA TYR A 337 -2.39 0.70 25.09
C TYR A 337 -3.42 -0.41 25.21
N LYS A 338 -2.97 -1.65 25.42
CA LYS A 338 -3.84 -2.83 25.60
C LYS A 338 -4.58 -2.84 26.94
N LYS A 339 -4.12 -2.06 27.91
CA LYS A 339 -4.67 -1.98 29.29
C LYS A 339 -5.54 -0.74 29.53
N LEU A 340 -5.73 0.11 28.50
CA LEU A 340 -6.58 1.28 28.65
C LEU A 340 -8.03 0.87 28.87
N SER A 341 -8.69 1.52 29.81
CA SER A 341 -10.12 1.37 29.99
C SER A 341 -10.85 1.78 28.72
N ARG A 342 -11.91 1.06 28.40
CA ARG A 342 -12.71 1.26 27.20
C ARG A 342 -14.05 1.88 27.50
N ASP A 343 -14.28 2.14 28.75
CA ASP A 343 -15.55 2.68 29.25
C ASP A 343 -15.57 4.21 29.11
N HIS A 344 -14.48 4.81 28.66
CA HIS A 344 -14.37 6.25 28.43
C HIS A 344 -13.58 6.61 27.16
N VAL A 345 -13.74 7.85 26.73
CA VAL A 345 -13.07 8.36 25.54
C VAL A 345 -11.59 8.62 25.84
N ALA A 346 -10.71 7.75 25.37
CA ALA A 346 -9.26 7.89 25.52
C ALA A 346 -8.54 7.90 24.17
N GLN A 347 -7.68 8.90 23.96
CA GLN A 347 -6.84 9.01 22.76
C GLN A 347 -5.36 8.89 23.11
N CYS A 348 -4.72 7.85 22.60
CA CYS A 348 -3.28 7.66 22.75
C CYS A 348 -2.49 8.47 21.75
N ILE A 349 -1.37 9.00 22.21
CA ILE A 349 -0.43 9.78 21.41
C ILE A 349 0.98 9.23 21.59
N THR A 350 1.65 9.03 20.48
CA THR A 350 3.08 8.77 20.42
C THR A 350 3.78 10.02 19.90
N LEU A 351 4.66 10.60 20.70
CA LEU A 351 5.45 11.76 20.30
C LEU A 351 6.67 11.41 19.44
N GLU A 352 7.06 10.15 19.46
CA GLU A 352 8.19 9.60 18.73
C GLU A 352 7.78 9.16 17.33
N ASP A 353 8.59 9.47 16.32
CA ASP A 353 8.50 8.78 15.03
C ASP A 353 9.14 7.37 15.13
N ALA A 354 9.05 6.59 14.04
CA ALA A 354 9.67 5.26 13.98
C ALA A 354 11.20 5.25 14.15
N THR A 355 11.86 6.41 14.23
CA THR A 355 13.29 6.56 14.48
C THR A 355 13.60 7.03 15.90
N GLY A 356 12.59 7.17 16.77
CA GLY A 356 12.70 7.70 18.12
C GLY A 356 12.89 9.23 18.18
N LYS A 357 12.56 9.96 17.08
CA LYS A 357 12.57 11.41 17.04
C LYS A 357 11.18 11.97 17.30
N ILE A 358 11.14 13.11 17.97
CA ILE A 358 9.89 13.78 18.30
C ILE A 358 9.25 14.38 17.04
N VAL A 359 7.94 14.21 16.91
CA VAL A 359 7.16 14.72 15.78
C VAL A 359 7.04 16.24 15.87
N ALA A 360 7.56 16.95 14.87
CA ALA A 360 7.64 18.41 14.88
C ALA A 360 6.29 19.11 14.56
N ASN A 361 5.34 18.47 13.86
CA ASN A 361 4.10 19.14 13.43
C ASN A 361 2.96 19.01 14.45
N LYS A 362 3.02 19.86 15.48
CA LYS A 362 2.03 19.87 16.56
C LYS A 362 0.58 20.16 16.09
N LYS A 363 0.40 21.03 15.09
CA LYS A 363 -0.94 21.39 14.59
C LYS A 363 -1.64 20.19 13.96
N ALA A 364 -0.94 19.41 13.13
CA ALA A 364 -1.50 18.20 12.52
C ALA A 364 -1.82 17.13 13.58
N VAL A 365 -0.98 16.99 14.60
CA VAL A 365 -1.21 16.08 15.73
C VAL A 365 -2.47 16.48 16.50
N ILE A 366 -2.62 17.75 16.87
CA ILE A 366 -3.78 18.28 17.60
C ILE A 366 -5.08 18.04 16.83
N ASN A 367 -5.10 18.37 15.55
CA ASN A 367 -6.29 18.15 14.70
C ASN A 367 -6.67 16.66 14.63
N THR A 368 -5.68 15.77 14.55
CA THR A 368 -5.94 14.33 14.54
C THR A 368 -6.51 13.86 15.87
N ILE A 369 -5.97 14.33 17.00
CA ILE A 369 -6.45 13.99 18.34
C ILE A 369 -7.92 14.32 18.49
N PHE A 370 -8.32 15.56 18.20
CA PHE A 370 -9.70 15.99 18.39
C PHE A 370 -10.69 15.20 17.55
N LYS A 371 -10.35 14.94 16.30
CA LYS A 371 -11.20 14.14 15.42
C LYS A 371 -11.33 12.67 15.89
N GLU A 372 -10.24 12.06 16.34
CA GLU A 372 -10.29 10.69 16.86
C GLU A 372 -11.04 10.62 18.20
N MET A 373 -10.93 11.65 19.05
CA MET A 373 -11.74 11.75 20.28
C MET A 373 -13.23 11.91 19.98
N THR A 374 -13.58 12.72 18.98
CA THR A 374 -14.98 12.89 18.56
C THR A 374 -15.56 11.57 18.03
N ILE A 375 -14.84 10.86 17.15
CA ILE A 375 -15.29 9.53 16.66
C ILE A 375 -15.52 8.57 17.83
N LYS A 376 -14.60 8.53 18.80
CA LYS A 376 -14.77 7.68 19.99
C LYS A 376 -15.92 8.11 20.89
N ASN A 377 -16.17 9.42 21.00
CA ASN A 377 -17.32 9.95 21.70
C ASN A 377 -18.63 9.53 21.01
N ASP A 378 -18.68 9.62 19.69
CA ASP A 378 -19.81 9.15 18.90
C ASP A 378 -20.07 7.65 19.13
N ILE A 379 -18.99 6.83 19.13
CA ILE A 379 -19.09 5.38 19.33
C ILE A 379 -19.56 5.00 20.74
N LEU A 380 -19.02 5.68 21.76
CA LEU A 380 -19.22 5.26 23.16
C LEU A 380 -20.40 5.92 23.85
N ARG A 381 -20.81 7.11 23.39
CA ARG A 381 -21.81 7.93 24.09
C ARG A 381 -22.98 8.38 23.23
N MET A 382 -22.69 8.88 22.01
CA MET A 382 -23.71 9.52 21.19
C MET A 382 -24.50 8.55 20.35
N TYR A 383 -23.86 7.45 19.91
CA TYR A 383 -24.44 6.47 18.96
C TYR A 383 -24.97 7.15 17.69
N ARG A 384 -24.33 8.25 17.31
CA ARG A 384 -24.67 9.07 16.15
C ARG A 384 -23.43 9.69 15.55
N ILE A 385 -23.39 9.81 14.22
CA ILE A 385 -22.30 10.51 13.53
C ILE A 385 -22.45 12.01 13.76
N THR A 386 -21.47 12.63 14.43
CA THR A 386 -21.46 14.08 14.71
C THR A 386 -20.43 14.84 13.89
N LEU A 387 -19.39 14.16 13.39
CA LEU A 387 -18.39 14.80 12.52
C LEU A 387 -18.93 15.26 11.16
N ASP A 388 -19.97 14.61 10.68
CA ASP A 388 -20.66 14.96 9.45
C ASP A 388 -22.17 14.95 9.67
N ASP A 389 -22.89 15.70 8.85
CA ASP A 389 -24.34 15.60 8.79
C ASP A 389 -24.72 14.47 7.84
N TRP A 390 -24.86 13.25 8.39
CA TRP A 390 -25.28 12.08 7.61
C TRP A 390 -26.61 12.28 6.91
N SER A 391 -27.54 12.99 7.52
CA SER A 391 -28.87 13.27 6.95
C SER A 391 -28.80 14.08 5.66
N SER A 392 -27.71 14.83 5.45
CA SER A 392 -27.49 15.62 4.23
C SER A 392 -27.28 14.79 2.98
N PHE A 393 -26.94 13.50 3.11
CA PHE A 393 -26.89 12.56 1.98
C PHE A 393 -28.29 12.13 1.51
N LYS A 394 -29.33 12.41 2.30
CA LYS A 394 -30.73 12.08 1.99
C LYS A 394 -30.93 10.58 1.69
N PHE A 395 -30.21 9.72 2.38
CA PHE A 395 -30.45 8.28 2.30
C PHE A 395 -31.83 7.96 2.85
N GLU A 396 -32.59 7.15 2.12
CA GLU A 396 -33.96 6.75 2.47
C GLU A 396 -34.01 5.45 3.26
N HIS A 397 -32.85 4.79 3.44
CA HIS A 397 -32.76 3.46 4.04
C HIS A 397 -31.44 3.30 4.80
N ASP A 398 -31.35 2.20 5.55
CA ASP A 398 -30.17 1.86 6.32
C ASP A 398 -29.02 1.44 5.40
N TRP A 399 -27.82 1.86 5.77
CA TRP A 399 -26.56 1.40 5.17
C TRP A 399 -25.77 0.58 6.19
N ILE A 400 -25.20 -0.52 5.73
CA ILE A 400 -24.41 -1.43 6.56
C ILE A 400 -23.02 -1.55 5.98
N PHE A 401 -22.02 -1.25 6.80
CA PHE A 401 -20.60 -1.35 6.45
C PHE A 401 -19.95 -2.43 7.31
N GLY A 402 -19.17 -3.32 6.68
CA GLY A 402 -18.56 -4.42 7.41
C GLY A 402 -17.10 -4.67 7.03
N GLU A 403 -16.35 -5.25 7.98
CA GLU A 403 -14.96 -5.65 7.81
C GLU A 403 -14.68 -6.91 8.66
N GLU A 404 -13.66 -7.68 8.28
CA GLU A 404 -13.21 -8.84 9.05
C GLU A 404 -11.85 -8.56 9.69
N LYS A 405 -11.75 -8.84 10.98
CA LYS A 405 -10.51 -8.77 11.73
C LYS A 405 -10.37 -9.98 12.64
N SER A 406 -9.21 -10.66 12.53
CA SER A 406 -8.90 -11.85 13.34
C SER A 406 -9.97 -12.97 13.29
N GLY A 407 -10.59 -13.15 12.11
CA GLY A 407 -11.64 -14.16 11.90
C GLY A 407 -13.02 -13.79 12.45
N LYS A 408 -13.20 -12.56 12.90
CA LYS A 408 -14.47 -12.03 13.38
C LYS A 408 -14.99 -10.97 12.41
N LYS A 409 -16.26 -11.02 12.10
CA LYS A 409 -16.92 -10.03 11.22
C LYS A 409 -17.59 -8.97 12.08
N TYR A 410 -17.36 -7.73 11.73
CA TYR A 410 -17.89 -6.54 12.40
C TYR A 410 -18.71 -5.75 11.41
N PHE A 411 -19.85 -5.23 11.86
CA PHE A 411 -20.75 -4.44 11.04
C PHE A 411 -21.14 -3.17 11.79
N MET A 412 -21.31 -2.09 11.05
CA MET A 412 -21.89 -0.82 11.48
C MET A 412 -23.15 -0.59 10.66
N VAL A 413 -24.30 -0.56 11.30
CA VAL A 413 -25.59 -0.22 10.69
C VAL A 413 -25.84 1.25 10.95
N ILE A 414 -26.10 2.03 9.91
CA ILE A 414 -26.32 3.48 9.99
C ILE A 414 -27.71 3.77 9.44
N HIS A 415 -28.54 4.43 10.24
CA HIS A 415 -29.87 4.88 9.88
C HIS A 415 -29.84 6.21 9.12
N PRO A 416 -30.90 6.55 8.36
CA PRO A 416 -30.96 7.79 7.59
C PRO A 416 -30.70 9.08 8.40
N ASP A 417 -31.02 9.08 9.69
CA ASP A 417 -30.81 10.23 10.59
C ASP A 417 -29.37 10.29 11.15
N GLY A 418 -28.49 9.34 10.80
CA GLY A 418 -27.09 9.28 11.23
C GLY A 418 -26.89 8.57 12.58
N THR A 419 -27.95 8.06 13.20
CA THR A 419 -27.78 7.14 14.33
C THR A 419 -27.23 5.81 13.85
N PHE A 420 -26.49 5.10 14.70
CA PHE A 420 -25.89 3.83 14.30
C PHE A 420 -25.83 2.82 15.44
N GLU A 421 -25.71 1.56 15.04
CA GLU A 421 -25.42 0.45 15.93
C GLU A 421 -24.29 -0.43 15.38
N PHE A 422 -23.63 -1.16 16.26
CA PHE A 422 -22.60 -2.12 15.88
C PHE A 422 -23.05 -3.54 16.16
N GLU A 423 -22.73 -4.40 15.21
CA GLU A 423 -22.93 -5.84 15.30
C GLU A 423 -21.58 -6.56 15.17
N ARG A 424 -21.41 -7.61 15.97
CA ARG A 424 -20.22 -8.46 15.92
C ARG A 424 -20.65 -9.92 15.88
N GLN A 425 -20.17 -10.63 14.89
CA GLN A 425 -20.34 -12.07 14.84
C GLN A 425 -19.22 -12.75 15.65
N GLU A 426 -19.59 -13.48 16.67
CA GLU A 426 -18.70 -14.32 17.45
C GLU A 426 -18.92 -15.80 17.12
N GLY A 427 -18.10 -16.34 16.19
CA GLY A 427 -18.13 -17.74 15.83
C GLY A 427 -19.40 -18.21 15.09
N PHE A 428 -19.48 -19.51 14.83
CA PHE A 428 -20.53 -20.16 14.03
C PHE A 428 -21.94 -20.09 14.63
N LEU A 429 -22.09 -19.67 15.88
CA LEU A 429 -23.35 -19.65 16.61
C LEU A 429 -23.86 -18.23 16.95
N GLY A 430 -23.10 -17.19 16.60
CA GLY A 430 -23.50 -15.81 16.84
C GLY A 430 -24.62 -15.40 15.88
N ARG A 431 -25.81 -15.12 16.40
CA ARG A 431 -26.90 -14.58 15.59
C ARG A 431 -26.86 -13.06 15.62
N TYR A 432 -26.95 -12.46 14.44
CA TYR A 432 -27.12 -11.02 14.31
C TYR A 432 -28.45 -10.56 14.88
N ARG A 433 -28.50 -9.42 15.56
CA ARG A 433 -29.71 -8.79 16.06
C ARG A 433 -30.42 -8.04 14.93
N ASN A 434 -29.62 -7.37 14.06
CA ASN A 434 -30.16 -6.68 12.91
C ASN A 434 -30.81 -7.69 11.95
N LYS A 435 -32.03 -7.39 11.50
CA LYS A 435 -32.86 -8.28 10.69
C LYS A 435 -32.18 -8.61 9.35
N VAL A 436 -31.60 -7.61 8.68
CA VAL A 436 -30.96 -7.80 7.36
C VAL A 436 -29.74 -8.69 7.49
N LEU A 437 -28.87 -8.43 8.49
CA LEU A 437 -27.69 -9.26 8.75
C LEU A 437 -28.08 -10.70 9.13
N TYR A 438 -29.19 -10.86 9.87
CA TYR A 438 -29.70 -12.18 10.23
C TYR A 438 -30.19 -12.96 9.00
N GLU A 439 -30.97 -12.32 8.13
CA GLU A 439 -31.51 -12.93 6.90
C GLU A 439 -30.38 -13.31 5.91
N LEU A 440 -29.30 -12.53 5.88
CA LEU A 440 -28.15 -12.75 5.00
C LEU A 440 -27.00 -13.56 5.65
N SER A 441 -27.17 -14.04 6.89
CA SER A 441 -26.09 -14.64 7.68
C SER A 441 -25.34 -15.76 6.94
N ASN A 442 -26.06 -16.69 6.30
CA ASN A 442 -25.44 -17.79 5.55
C ASN A 442 -24.52 -17.30 4.43
N LYS A 443 -24.95 -16.27 3.69
CA LYS A 443 -24.14 -15.68 2.60
C LYS A 443 -22.93 -14.94 3.15
N LEU A 444 -23.14 -14.19 4.24
CA LEU A 444 -22.05 -13.46 4.92
C LEU A 444 -21.00 -14.41 5.50
N ASP A 445 -21.42 -15.59 5.95
CA ASP A 445 -20.52 -16.60 6.51
C ASP A 445 -19.60 -17.22 5.44
N GLU A 446 -20.07 -17.36 4.22
CA GLU A 446 -19.30 -17.88 3.09
C GLU A 446 -18.28 -16.88 2.53
N LEU A 447 -18.42 -15.57 2.86
CA LEU A 447 -17.53 -14.54 2.33
C LEU A 447 -16.20 -14.49 3.07
N ASP A 448 -15.11 -14.57 2.33
CA ASP A 448 -13.78 -14.18 2.79
C ASP A 448 -13.64 -12.65 2.72
N LEU A 449 -13.74 -12.00 3.87
CA LEU A 449 -13.64 -10.54 4.00
C LEU A 449 -12.26 -10.05 4.46
N LYS A 450 -11.30 -10.94 4.59
CA LYS A 450 -9.95 -10.57 5.03
C LYS A 450 -9.33 -9.51 4.13
N GLY A 451 -9.13 -8.31 4.67
CA GLY A 451 -8.60 -7.15 3.94
C GLY A 451 -9.56 -6.59 2.89
N LYS A 452 -10.85 -6.87 3.01
CA LYS A 452 -11.92 -6.38 2.16
C LYS A 452 -12.95 -5.65 3.02
N VAL A 453 -13.74 -4.80 2.38
CA VAL A 453 -14.86 -4.09 2.99
C VAL A 453 -16.13 -4.54 2.34
N ILE A 454 -17.15 -4.80 3.13
CA ILE A 454 -18.48 -5.12 2.65
C ILE A 454 -19.41 -3.93 2.82
N ILE A 455 -20.28 -3.72 1.85
CA ILE A 455 -21.33 -2.71 1.86
C ILE A 455 -22.64 -3.39 1.53
N LEU A 456 -23.61 -3.18 2.39
CA LEU A 456 -24.97 -3.68 2.23
C LEU A 456 -25.96 -2.53 2.38
N ASP A 457 -27.13 -2.70 1.77
CA ASP A 457 -28.32 -1.91 2.07
C ASP A 457 -29.42 -2.79 2.72
N ASP A 458 -30.49 -2.16 3.19
CA ASP A 458 -31.62 -2.86 3.78
C ASP A 458 -32.46 -3.67 2.77
N LYS A 459 -32.19 -3.52 1.46
CA LYS A 459 -32.81 -4.28 0.37
C LYS A 459 -32.07 -5.60 0.08
N GLY A 460 -30.99 -5.87 0.80
CA GLY A 460 -30.20 -7.10 0.67
C GLY A 460 -29.17 -7.08 -0.47
N ASN A 461 -28.86 -5.92 -1.04
CA ASN A 461 -27.76 -5.83 -2.00
C ASN A 461 -26.41 -5.94 -1.27
N ILE A 462 -25.55 -6.86 -1.69
CA ILE A 462 -24.24 -7.12 -1.08
C ILE A 462 -23.13 -6.78 -2.09
N ASN A 463 -22.30 -5.83 -1.73
CA ASN A 463 -21.14 -5.43 -2.51
C ASN A 463 -19.86 -5.57 -1.66
N VAL A 464 -18.81 -6.11 -2.26
CA VAL A 464 -17.50 -6.26 -1.60
C VAL A 464 -16.48 -5.39 -2.31
N ILE A 465 -15.83 -4.51 -1.56
CA ILE A 465 -14.73 -3.69 -2.01
C ILE A 465 -13.41 -4.40 -1.70
N SER A 466 -12.58 -4.55 -2.71
CA SER A 466 -11.24 -5.12 -2.57
C SER A 466 -10.18 -4.24 -3.21
N ARG A 467 -9.01 -4.21 -2.60
CA ARG A 467 -7.84 -3.54 -3.15
C ARG A 467 -7.29 -4.34 -4.32
N THR A 468 -6.87 -3.66 -5.37
CA THR A 468 -6.23 -4.27 -6.55
C THR A 468 -4.79 -3.76 -6.71
N ASN A 469 -4.06 -4.34 -7.67
CA ASN A 469 -2.78 -3.79 -8.15
C ASN A 469 -2.98 -2.84 -9.35
N LEU A 470 -4.24 -2.67 -9.77
CA LEU A 470 -4.59 -1.82 -10.89
C LEU A 470 -4.56 -0.35 -10.49
N PHE A 471 -4.02 0.50 -11.34
CA PHE A 471 -4.05 1.96 -11.21
C PHE A 471 -4.00 2.62 -12.59
N CYS A 472 -4.46 3.87 -12.67
CA CYS A 472 -4.36 4.62 -13.90
C CYS A 472 -2.93 5.14 -14.11
N MET A 473 -2.42 4.96 -15.32
CA MET A 473 -1.16 5.55 -15.76
C MET A 473 -1.32 7.04 -16.02
N PRO A 474 -0.31 7.87 -15.73
CA PRO A 474 -0.35 9.27 -16.06
C PRO A 474 -0.51 9.47 -17.56
N ASN A 475 -1.46 10.33 -17.95
CA ASN A 475 -1.50 10.84 -19.32
C ASN A 475 -0.81 12.20 -19.39
N PRO A 476 0.34 12.30 -20.08
CA PRO A 476 1.09 13.55 -20.20
C PRO A 476 0.28 14.70 -20.82
N GLU A 477 -0.69 14.39 -21.67
CA GLU A 477 -1.52 15.40 -22.31
C GLU A 477 -2.58 16.01 -21.37
N ILE A 478 -3.12 15.21 -20.45
CA ILE A 478 -4.04 15.72 -19.40
C ILE A 478 -3.27 16.61 -18.43
N PHE A 479 -2.02 16.26 -18.18
CA PHE A 479 -1.07 17.05 -17.39
C PHE A 479 -0.31 18.07 -18.27
N LYS A 480 -0.89 18.66 -19.29
CA LYS A 480 -0.41 19.91 -19.90
C LYS A 480 -0.52 21.06 -18.91
N LEU A 481 0.11 20.97 -18.09
CA LEU A 481 1.20 21.15 -17.17
C LEU A 481 1.64 22.62 -17.04
N GLU A 482 1.14 23.51 -17.87
CA GLU A 482 1.38 24.95 -17.69
C GLU A 482 0.86 25.47 -16.35
N LYS A 483 -0.16 24.82 -15.77
CA LYS A 483 -0.71 25.21 -14.47
C LYS A 483 -0.09 24.49 -13.27
N LEU A 484 0.47 23.31 -13.48
CA LEU A 484 1.00 22.47 -12.38
C LEU A 484 2.50 22.64 -12.18
N SER A 485 3.26 23.13 -13.17
CA SER A 485 4.72 23.11 -13.15
C SER A 485 5.40 24.39 -12.68
N ARG A 486 4.74 25.55 -12.75
CA ARG A 486 5.43 26.84 -12.58
C ARG A 486 5.42 27.41 -11.17
N ASN A 487 4.51 26.94 -10.30
CA ASN A 487 4.42 27.45 -8.93
C ASN A 487 3.96 26.32 -7.99
N GLU A 488 4.80 25.95 -7.03
CA GLU A 488 4.48 24.92 -6.04
C GLU A 488 3.21 25.26 -5.23
N GLU A 489 3.05 26.51 -4.85
CA GLU A 489 1.89 26.97 -4.09
C GLU A 489 0.59 26.90 -4.90
N SER A 490 0.64 27.32 -6.19
CA SER A 490 -0.51 27.19 -7.10
C SER A 490 -0.85 25.73 -7.40
N ARG A 491 0.15 24.86 -7.48
CA ARG A 491 -0.03 23.42 -7.63
C ARG A 491 -0.69 22.81 -6.41
N GLU A 492 -0.21 23.12 -5.20
CA GLU A 492 -0.79 22.62 -3.96
C GLU A 492 -2.24 23.12 -3.79
N LYS A 493 -2.51 24.38 -4.08
CA LYS A 493 -3.85 24.96 -4.03
C LYS A 493 -4.78 24.32 -5.06
N TYR A 494 -4.31 24.07 -6.28
CA TYR A 494 -5.09 23.40 -7.32
C TYR A 494 -5.41 21.95 -6.91
N LEU A 495 -4.40 21.20 -6.49
CA LEU A 495 -4.56 19.79 -6.10
C LEU A 495 -5.39 19.64 -4.81
N SER A 496 -5.26 20.56 -3.85
CA SER A 496 -6.02 20.52 -2.60
C SER A 496 -7.52 20.79 -2.77
N GLY A 497 -7.91 21.45 -3.87
CA GLY A 497 -9.30 21.74 -4.19
C GLY A 497 -10.02 20.65 -4.98
N ILE A 498 -9.29 19.65 -5.50
CA ILE A 498 -9.88 18.64 -6.38
C ILE A 498 -10.15 17.37 -5.60
N VAL A 499 -11.42 17.00 -5.53
CA VAL A 499 -11.89 15.70 -5.08
C VAL A 499 -12.53 15.02 -6.27
N ASP A 500 -11.77 14.15 -6.90
CA ASP A 500 -12.31 13.30 -7.94
C ASP A 500 -12.51 11.89 -7.39
N ILE A 501 -13.77 11.44 -7.30
CA ILE A 501 -14.10 10.02 -7.18
C ILE A 501 -14.50 9.55 -8.56
N ASN A 502 -13.75 8.65 -9.13
CA ASN A 502 -13.95 8.14 -10.47
C ASN A 502 -14.47 6.72 -10.42
N LEU A 503 -15.54 6.44 -11.14
CA LEU A 503 -16.10 5.12 -11.35
C LEU A 503 -15.70 4.62 -12.74
N PHE A 504 -15.23 3.39 -12.81
CA PHE A 504 -14.69 2.77 -14.03
C PHE A 504 -15.37 1.44 -14.28
N ASN A 505 -15.46 1.06 -15.59
CA ASN A 505 -15.89 -0.26 -16.02
C ASN A 505 -14.82 -0.91 -16.93
N ASP A 506 -14.47 -2.15 -16.64
CA ASP A 506 -13.62 -2.98 -17.48
C ASP A 506 -14.30 -4.33 -17.68
N ASN A 507 -14.88 -4.55 -18.87
CA ASN A 507 -15.56 -5.80 -19.24
C ASN A 507 -16.63 -6.27 -18.23
N GLY A 508 -17.43 -5.34 -17.72
CA GLY A 508 -18.47 -5.62 -16.73
C GLY A 508 -17.98 -5.67 -15.27
N GLU A 509 -16.70 -5.51 -15.05
CA GLU A 509 -16.13 -5.32 -13.70
C GLU A 509 -16.11 -3.84 -13.33
N CYS A 510 -16.66 -3.50 -12.15
CA CYS A 510 -16.72 -2.14 -11.64
C CYS A 510 -15.52 -1.85 -10.75
N PHE A 511 -14.92 -0.66 -10.95
CA PHE A 511 -13.83 -0.16 -10.12
C PHE A 511 -14.09 1.30 -9.76
N TYR A 512 -13.45 1.77 -8.68
CA TYR A 512 -13.38 3.19 -8.38
C TYR A 512 -11.99 3.60 -7.89
N SER A 513 -11.68 4.88 -8.01
CA SER A 513 -10.50 5.49 -7.38
C SER A 513 -10.82 6.89 -6.87
N ALA A 514 -10.00 7.36 -5.93
CA ALA A 514 -10.05 8.75 -5.46
C ALA A 514 -8.83 9.53 -5.97
N GLY A 515 -9.04 10.79 -6.32
CA GLY A 515 -8.03 11.70 -6.81
C GLY A 515 -8.01 11.83 -8.33
N ILE A 516 -7.03 12.60 -8.82
CA ILE A 516 -6.88 12.85 -10.26
C ILE A 516 -6.43 11.56 -10.95
N VAL A 517 -7.10 11.22 -12.04
CA VAL A 517 -6.77 10.05 -12.85
C VAL A 517 -5.30 10.08 -13.28
N GLY A 518 -4.56 9.02 -12.95
CA GLY A 518 -3.13 8.92 -13.23
C GLY A 518 -2.20 9.68 -12.27
N TYR A 519 -2.75 10.44 -11.32
CA TYR A 519 -1.96 11.18 -10.33
C TYR A 519 -2.25 10.76 -8.88
N GLY A 520 -3.45 10.26 -8.64
CA GLY A 520 -3.92 9.89 -7.30
C GLY A 520 -4.35 11.10 -6.47
N MET A 521 -4.48 10.88 -5.18
CA MET A 521 -4.87 11.94 -4.24
C MET A 521 -3.74 12.91 -3.99
N ASN A 522 -4.13 14.15 -3.69
CA ASN A 522 -3.19 15.22 -3.40
C ASN A 522 -2.21 14.86 -2.29
N THR A 523 -0.94 14.79 -2.65
CA THR A 523 0.17 14.68 -1.72
C THR A 523 1.34 15.49 -2.29
N ALA A 524 2.22 15.98 -1.43
CA ALA A 524 3.46 16.65 -1.86
C ALA A 524 4.31 15.72 -2.77
N ILE A 525 4.11 14.41 -2.65
CA ILE A 525 4.74 13.39 -3.52
C ILE A 525 3.61 12.63 -4.23
N PRO A 526 3.48 12.76 -5.56
CA PRO A 526 2.47 12.04 -6.32
C PRO A 526 2.55 10.53 -6.11
N LYS A 527 1.40 9.92 -5.87
CA LYS A 527 1.26 8.46 -5.73
C LYS A 527 0.30 7.94 -6.78
N ALA A 528 0.52 6.70 -7.24
CA ALA A 528 -0.47 6.04 -8.09
C ALA A 528 -1.82 5.96 -7.37
N GLY A 529 -2.89 6.43 -8.02
CA GLY A 529 -4.25 6.23 -7.55
C GLY A 529 -4.67 4.80 -7.81
N LEU A 530 -4.65 3.95 -6.76
CA LEU A 530 -5.08 2.56 -6.89
C LEU A 530 -6.59 2.50 -7.16
N LEU A 531 -6.98 1.60 -8.04
CA LEU A 531 -8.37 1.25 -8.26
C LEU A 531 -8.81 0.19 -7.25
N TYR A 532 -9.98 0.40 -6.67
CA TYR A 532 -10.65 -0.58 -5.83
C TYR A 532 -11.71 -1.29 -6.66
N LYS A 533 -11.68 -2.62 -6.65
CA LYS A 533 -12.68 -3.44 -7.32
C LYS A 533 -13.94 -3.54 -6.46
N VAL A 534 -15.10 -3.35 -7.09
CA VAL A 534 -16.39 -3.60 -6.49
C VAL A 534 -16.94 -4.90 -7.06
N THR A 535 -17.17 -5.87 -6.20
CA THR A 535 -17.77 -7.17 -6.59
C THR A 535 -19.18 -7.23 -6.04
N VAL A 536 -20.17 -7.36 -6.90
CA VAL A 536 -21.57 -7.63 -6.51
C VAL A 536 -21.67 -9.11 -6.14
N VAL A 537 -22.00 -9.38 -4.89
CA VAL A 537 -22.23 -10.74 -4.38
C VAL A 537 -23.70 -11.10 -4.48
N GLU A 538 -24.57 -10.14 -4.19
CA GLU A 538 -26.02 -10.28 -4.24
C GLU A 538 -26.67 -8.98 -4.72
N GLY A 539 -27.73 -9.08 -5.47
CA GLY A 539 -28.55 -7.95 -5.90
C GLY A 539 -27.85 -7.05 -6.92
N LYS A 540 -27.75 -5.77 -6.62
CA LYS A 540 -27.24 -4.72 -7.51
C LYS A 540 -25.93 -4.12 -7.02
N ASN A 541 -25.20 -3.47 -7.94
CA ASN A 541 -24.09 -2.59 -7.58
C ASN A 541 -24.65 -1.33 -6.93
N VAL A 542 -24.30 -1.11 -5.66
CA VAL A 542 -24.76 0.05 -4.87
C VAL A 542 -23.67 1.10 -4.65
N ILE A 543 -22.47 0.90 -5.19
CA ILE A 543 -21.33 1.79 -4.96
C ILE A 543 -21.62 3.23 -5.39
N GLU A 544 -22.35 3.41 -6.47
CA GLU A 544 -22.68 4.73 -7.00
C GLU A 544 -23.50 5.56 -6.01
N SER A 545 -24.41 4.92 -5.27
CA SER A 545 -25.27 5.58 -4.27
C SER A 545 -24.49 6.11 -3.06
N ILE A 546 -23.29 5.58 -2.79
CA ILE A 546 -22.48 5.97 -1.63
C ILE A 546 -21.18 6.67 -2.01
N LEU A 547 -20.94 6.97 -3.30
CA LEU A 547 -19.70 7.65 -3.74
C LEU A 547 -19.48 8.97 -3.00
N GLU A 548 -20.55 9.71 -2.67
CA GLU A 548 -20.44 10.97 -1.93
C GLU A 548 -19.86 10.79 -0.52
N THR A 549 -20.05 9.65 0.11
CA THR A 549 -19.43 9.36 1.42
C THR A 549 -17.90 9.23 1.33
N MET A 550 -17.36 9.08 0.13
CA MET A 550 -15.93 9.01 -0.15
C MET A 550 -15.34 10.38 -0.48
N SER A 551 -16.18 11.37 -0.83
CA SER A 551 -15.74 12.73 -1.14
C SER A 551 -15.53 13.60 0.11
N VAL A 552 -15.74 13.04 1.27
CA VAL A 552 -15.57 13.69 2.56
C VAL A 552 -14.09 13.80 2.90
N MET A 553 -13.62 15.00 3.22
CA MET A 553 -12.23 15.22 3.62
C MET A 553 -11.93 14.53 4.94
N PHE A 554 -11.06 13.53 4.89
CA PHE A 554 -10.76 12.72 6.05
C PHE A 554 -9.52 13.21 6.82
N VAL A 555 -9.52 12.86 8.03
CA VAL A 555 -8.80 13.19 9.24
C VAL A 555 -7.30 13.23 9.16
N LYS A 556 -6.66 12.42 8.36
CA LYS A 556 -5.21 12.31 8.31
C LYS A 556 -4.65 13.16 7.18
N TYR A 557 -4.01 14.27 7.50
CA TYR A 557 -3.29 15.10 6.54
C TYR A 557 -4.14 15.76 5.46
N ASN A 558 -5.35 16.19 5.80
CA ASN A 558 -6.28 16.79 4.82
C ASN A 558 -6.49 15.93 3.55
N SER A 559 -6.29 14.63 3.65
CA SER A 559 -6.50 13.72 2.53
C SER A 559 -7.91 13.13 2.57
N PHE A 560 -8.47 12.91 1.37
CA PHE A 560 -9.76 12.26 1.20
C PHE A 560 -9.66 10.79 1.52
N THR A 561 -10.75 10.20 1.97
CA THR A 561 -10.81 8.77 2.14
C THR A 561 -11.04 8.06 0.79
N VAL A 562 -10.40 6.93 0.61
CA VAL A 562 -10.64 6.02 -0.54
C VAL A 562 -11.67 4.93 -0.23
N LEU A 563 -12.20 4.92 0.98
CA LEU A 563 -13.29 4.06 1.44
C LEU A 563 -14.41 4.95 2.00
N PRO A 564 -15.65 4.48 2.04
CA PRO A 564 -16.72 5.19 2.73
C PRO A 564 -16.30 5.56 4.15
N TYR A 565 -16.48 6.80 4.54
CA TYR A 565 -15.96 7.27 5.83
C TYR A 565 -16.53 6.54 7.06
N PRO A 566 -17.75 5.94 7.03
CA PRO A 566 -18.22 5.11 8.14
C PRO A 566 -17.31 3.94 8.50
N ILE A 567 -16.53 3.45 7.53
CA ILE A 567 -15.51 2.41 7.80
C ILE A 567 -14.51 2.87 8.88
N LYS A 568 -14.24 4.16 9.00
CA LYS A 568 -13.37 4.67 10.07
C LYS A 568 -13.98 4.48 11.45
N TYR A 569 -15.28 4.68 11.58
CA TYR A 569 -16.01 4.40 12.84
C TYR A 569 -15.92 2.92 13.18
N LEU A 570 -16.15 2.06 12.19
CA LEU A 570 -16.04 0.61 12.36
C LEU A 570 -14.62 0.18 12.79
N ILE A 571 -13.57 0.74 12.18
CA ILE A 571 -12.17 0.47 12.56
C ILE A 571 -11.87 0.93 13.99
N GLU A 572 -12.37 2.09 14.41
CA GLU A 572 -12.20 2.55 15.80
C GLU A 572 -12.98 1.68 16.78
N TYR A 573 -14.21 1.27 16.44
CA TYR A 573 -14.97 0.30 17.23
C TYR A 573 -14.23 -1.03 17.39
N MET A 574 -13.67 -1.58 16.32
CA MET A 574 -12.86 -2.81 16.39
C MET A 574 -11.63 -2.65 17.30
N LYS A 575 -10.99 -1.49 17.31
CA LYS A 575 -9.85 -1.21 18.22
C LYS A 575 -10.31 -1.16 19.69
N ILE A 576 -11.49 -0.58 19.93
CA ILE A 576 -12.08 -0.50 21.26
C ILE A 576 -12.46 -1.90 21.76
N THR A 577 -12.97 -2.78 20.91
CA THR A 577 -13.53 -4.07 21.32
C THR A 577 -12.51 -5.22 21.33
N ASP A 578 -11.49 -5.19 20.47
CA ASP A 578 -10.55 -6.32 20.29
C ASP A 578 -9.26 -6.23 21.13
N ALA A 579 -9.09 -5.23 21.95
CA ALA A 579 -7.90 -5.12 22.78
C ALA A 579 -7.90 -6.13 23.98
N ASN A 580 -8.79 -7.15 23.98
CA ASN A 580 -8.81 -8.28 24.95
C ASN A 580 -8.00 -9.45 24.43
#